data_cad7509c544347dc0ebcefc1f8bcafba
#
_entry.id   cad7509c544347dc0ebcefc1f8bcafba
#
_cell.length_a   1.000
_cell.length_b   1.000
_cell.length_c   1.000
_cell.angle_alpha   90.00
_cell.angle_beta   90.00
_cell.angle_gamma   90.00
#
_symmetry.space_group_name_H-M   'P 1'
#
loop_
_entity.id
_entity.type
_entity.pdbx_description
1 polymer ?
#
loop_
_entity_poly.entity_id
_entity_poly.type
_entity_poly.pdbx_seq_one_letter_code
_entity_poly.pdbx_strand_id
1 'polypeptide(L)'
;MKSKNLIVLLMAAVTGLPVAARDINVSGTVTDASDGEPLIGVSVIDKGSKRGVVTDLDGHFSIVADDKATLQFSYVGYSTKSVKVDGHETLTVALESSQTSLEQVVVVGYGTQKKVNLTGSVASVSVGKDMTSRSVPNVSAALSGLIPGLSVNQSTGMAGNNSATLLIRGLGTINNSAPLVVVDDMPDVDINRINMNDIESISVLKDATASSVYGSRAANGVILIKTKNGSKNRPTQINFSASYGWQEATRAYDLLSDYATALHLHQLSAATNPGTNGVQQNYKEGTIDQWLALGMIDPVRYPNTDWFDHIMRTGALQTYNVSATGGNDKANFFASVGYMNQKGLQINNDYDRFNVRMNFDYMILRQLKAGMRMDGSWSKYSYCQSNGFNGEDNRIGNAVAGIYPYDPETGHYGGPMAYGELPEAFNPLCVYNNAVKKENRQELNGTAFLEWNAFKGFTARLDYSLRYYNQYYKDAPMPVQSYDFQTDSYKELWYIQPSAGVTDRNNNGYKTLMNF
;
A
#
# COMPACT_ATOMS: atom_id res chain seq x y z
N MET A 1 -22.38 80.31 4.68
CA MET A 1 -21.18 80.94 5.26
C MET A 1 -19.98 80.18 4.85
N LYS A 2 -19.14 80.83 4.11
CA LYS A 2 -17.66 80.88 4.11
C LYS A 2 -16.99 79.55 3.94
N SER A 3 -16.23 79.29 2.97
CA SER A 3 -15.21 79.98 2.14
C SER A 3 -13.93 79.22 2.21
N LYS A 4 -13.35 78.91 1.05
CA LYS A 4 -11.91 78.95 0.77
C LYS A 4 -11.08 77.77 1.45
N ASN A 5 -10.43 76.88 0.68
CA ASN A 5 -9.24 77.32 -0.05
C ASN A 5 -8.92 76.37 -1.21
N LEU A 6 -8.88 76.99 -2.34
CA LEU A 6 -8.18 76.64 -3.55
C LEU A 6 -6.70 76.85 -3.25
N ILE A 7 -5.90 75.86 -3.08
CA ILE A 7 -4.45 75.93 -3.14
C ILE A 7 -3.99 74.90 -4.16
N VAL A 8 -3.80 75.40 -5.35
CA VAL A 8 -2.65 75.27 -6.22
C VAL A 8 -1.77 74.12 -5.85
N LEU A 9 -1.93 72.98 -6.52
CA LEU A 9 -0.90 71.98 -6.68
C LEU A 9 -0.34 72.08 -8.09
N LEU A 10 0.53 73.07 -8.24
CA LEU A 10 1.52 73.17 -9.30
C LEU A 10 2.81 72.55 -8.75
N MET A 11 3.42 71.67 -9.53
CA MET A 11 4.71 70.96 -9.36
C MET A 11 4.55 69.54 -8.82
N ALA A 12 4.88 68.56 -9.56
CA ALA A 12 6.02 68.29 -10.39
C ALA A 12 5.65 67.20 -11.40
N ALA A 13 5.45 67.56 -12.62
CA ALA A 13 5.75 66.64 -13.70
C ALA A 13 7.26 66.48 -13.76
N VAL A 14 7.79 65.65 -12.85
CA VAL A 14 9.07 64.96 -13.12
C VAL A 14 8.78 63.97 -14.20
N THR A 15 8.96 64.37 -15.43
CA THR A 15 9.13 63.51 -16.58
C THR A 15 10.24 62.55 -16.25
N GLY A 16 9.85 61.38 -15.69
CA GLY A 16 10.64 60.19 -15.78
C GLY A 16 10.81 59.91 -17.27
N LEU A 17 11.87 60.38 -17.84
CA LEU A 17 12.32 59.91 -19.15
C LEU A 17 12.38 58.37 -19.00
N PRO A 18 11.68 57.59 -19.85
CA PRO A 18 11.94 56.17 -19.92
C PRO A 18 13.45 56.08 -20.26
N VAL A 19 14.24 55.53 -19.34
CA VAL A 19 15.56 55.05 -19.69
C VAL A 19 15.27 53.98 -20.73
N ALA A 20 15.50 54.34 -21.98
CA ALA A 20 15.35 53.41 -23.08
C ALA A 20 16.29 52.26 -22.79
N ALA A 21 15.74 51.11 -22.51
CA ALA A 21 16.48 49.87 -22.42
C ALA A 21 17.26 49.73 -23.74
N ARG A 22 18.59 49.70 -23.62
CA ARG A 22 19.46 49.61 -24.79
C ARG A 22 19.66 48.12 -25.07
N ASP A 23 18.99 47.61 -26.09
CA ASP A 23 19.29 46.25 -26.59
C ASP A 23 20.77 46.19 -27.05
N ILE A 24 21.52 45.33 -26.46
CA ILE A 24 22.91 45.02 -26.82
C ILE A 24 23.03 43.56 -27.27
N ASN A 25 24.00 43.29 -28.13
CA ASN A 25 24.28 41.93 -28.56
C ASN A 25 25.27 41.32 -27.55
N VAL A 26 24.75 40.38 -26.73
CA VAL A 26 25.55 39.68 -25.74
C VAL A 26 25.99 38.36 -26.34
N SER A 27 27.31 38.17 -26.44
CA SER A 27 27.93 36.93 -26.91
C SER A 27 28.74 36.29 -25.79
N GLY A 28 29.06 35.02 -25.93
CA GLY A 28 29.91 34.39 -24.91
C GLY A 28 30.07 32.89 -25.12
N THR A 29 30.77 32.29 -24.16
CA THR A 29 31.03 30.84 -24.18
C THR A 29 30.53 30.19 -22.90
N VAL A 30 29.92 29.03 -23.04
CA VAL A 30 29.48 28.19 -21.92
C VAL A 30 30.37 26.97 -21.85
N THR A 31 30.95 26.72 -20.69
CA THR A 31 31.88 25.61 -20.44
C THR A 31 31.43 24.79 -19.23
N ASP A 32 31.90 23.56 -19.12
CA ASP A 32 31.83 22.76 -17.90
C ASP A 32 32.77 23.34 -16.82
N ALA A 33 32.29 23.44 -15.60
CA ALA A 33 33.11 23.97 -14.48
C ALA A 33 34.19 23.00 -14.01
N SER A 34 34.11 21.70 -14.33
CA SER A 34 35.03 20.67 -13.85
C SER A 34 36.26 20.48 -14.75
N ASP A 35 36.11 20.54 -16.06
CA ASP A 35 37.15 20.27 -17.03
C ASP A 35 37.37 21.41 -18.05
N GLY A 36 36.49 22.41 -18.07
CA GLY A 36 36.57 23.56 -18.97
C GLY A 36 36.15 23.25 -20.43
N GLU A 37 35.62 22.06 -20.71
CA GLU A 37 35.13 21.72 -22.06
C GLU A 37 33.92 22.56 -22.46
N PRO A 38 33.78 22.97 -23.74
CA PRO A 38 32.64 23.73 -24.21
C PRO A 38 31.36 22.88 -24.20
N LEU A 39 30.23 23.46 -23.73
CA LEU A 39 28.95 22.79 -23.64
C LEU A 39 28.06 23.16 -24.84
N ILE A 40 27.76 22.16 -25.68
CA ILE A 40 26.96 22.25 -26.88
C ILE A 40 25.46 22.14 -26.54
N GLY A 41 24.60 23.01 -27.10
CA GLY A 41 23.14 22.89 -26.93
C GLY A 41 22.61 23.43 -25.59
N VAL A 42 23.38 24.23 -24.87
CA VAL A 42 22.91 24.92 -23.67
C VAL A 42 21.84 25.93 -24.05
N SER A 43 20.69 25.89 -23.41
CA SER A 43 19.63 26.88 -23.59
C SER A 43 19.95 28.15 -22.80
N VAL A 44 20.04 29.27 -23.50
CA VAL A 44 20.28 30.62 -22.96
C VAL A 44 19.03 31.45 -23.14
N ILE A 45 18.34 31.81 -22.07
CA ILE A 45 17.06 32.53 -22.11
C ILE A 45 17.16 33.83 -21.32
N ASP A 46 16.76 34.93 -21.92
CA ASP A 46 16.52 36.17 -21.22
C ASP A 46 15.21 36.10 -20.42
N LYS A 47 15.29 36.24 -19.10
CA LYS A 47 14.12 36.17 -18.20
C LYS A 47 13.11 37.28 -18.43
N GLY A 48 13.55 38.42 -18.94
CA GLY A 48 12.69 39.58 -19.20
C GLY A 48 11.90 39.44 -20.49
N SER A 49 12.61 39.29 -21.61
CA SER A 49 12.01 39.21 -22.95
C SER A 49 11.56 37.82 -23.37
N LYS A 50 11.93 36.77 -22.65
CA LYS A 50 11.74 35.35 -23.00
C LYS A 50 12.35 34.93 -24.34
N ARG A 51 13.24 35.74 -24.92
CA ARG A 51 14.04 35.35 -26.07
C ARG A 51 15.06 34.32 -25.66
N GLY A 52 15.33 33.33 -26.48
CA GLY A 52 16.30 32.28 -26.19
C GLY A 52 17.09 31.85 -27.41
N VAL A 53 18.32 31.43 -27.15
CA VAL A 53 19.23 30.83 -28.14
C VAL A 53 19.86 29.56 -27.54
N VAL A 54 20.50 28.76 -28.35
CA VAL A 54 21.27 27.58 -27.91
C VAL A 54 22.73 27.77 -28.30
N THR A 55 23.65 27.21 -27.48
CA THR A 55 25.09 27.23 -27.79
C THR A 55 25.42 26.29 -28.98
N ASP A 56 26.39 26.72 -29.77
CA ASP A 56 26.94 25.95 -30.92
C ASP A 56 27.94 24.84 -30.47
N LEU A 57 28.64 24.27 -31.45
CA LEU A 57 29.60 23.17 -31.25
C LEU A 57 30.80 23.55 -30.37
N ASP A 58 31.15 24.83 -30.37
CA ASP A 58 32.25 25.39 -29.55
C ASP A 58 31.75 26.05 -28.26
N GLY A 59 30.47 25.80 -27.89
CA GLY A 59 29.87 26.37 -26.69
C GLY A 59 29.55 27.86 -26.80
N HIS A 60 29.62 28.49 -27.98
CA HIS A 60 29.33 29.90 -28.17
C HIS A 60 27.82 30.18 -28.29
N PHE A 61 27.43 31.33 -27.74
CA PHE A 61 26.08 31.87 -27.93
C PHE A 61 26.13 33.34 -28.30
N SER A 62 25.07 33.84 -28.95
CA SER A 62 24.87 35.26 -29.21
C SER A 62 23.37 35.56 -29.12
N ILE A 63 23.00 36.49 -28.24
CA ILE A 63 21.63 36.87 -27.94
C ILE A 63 21.50 38.38 -27.81
N VAL A 64 20.44 38.94 -28.39
CA VAL A 64 20.10 40.33 -28.20
C VAL A 64 19.25 40.46 -26.93
N ALA A 65 19.79 41.18 -25.93
CA ALA A 65 19.17 41.37 -24.65
C ALA A 65 19.35 42.79 -24.13
N ASP A 66 18.53 43.22 -23.18
CA ASP A 66 18.65 44.48 -22.50
C ASP A 66 20.01 44.56 -21.73
N ASP A 67 20.60 45.72 -21.64
CA ASP A 67 21.88 45.95 -20.92
C ASP A 67 21.81 45.55 -19.43
N LYS A 68 20.62 45.49 -18.85
CA LYS A 68 20.32 45.04 -17.47
C LYS A 68 19.65 43.68 -17.38
N ALA A 69 19.50 42.95 -18.50
CA ALA A 69 18.86 41.65 -18.54
C ALA A 69 19.54 40.61 -17.65
N THR A 70 18.78 39.60 -17.26
CA THR A 70 19.31 38.40 -16.59
C THR A 70 19.15 37.21 -17.52
N LEU A 71 20.25 36.69 -18.00
CA LEU A 71 20.29 35.49 -18.82
C LEU A 71 20.29 34.26 -17.93
N GLN A 72 19.45 33.30 -18.26
CA GLN A 72 19.36 32.01 -17.60
C GLN A 72 19.92 30.93 -18.53
N PHE A 73 20.91 30.20 -18.01
CA PHE A 73 21.60 29.10 -18.69
C PHE A 73 21.08 27.78 -18.13
N SER A 74 20.56 26.90 -18.99
CA SER A 74 20.06 25.59 -18.58
C SER A 74 20.50 24.51 -19.57
N TYR A 75 20.98 23.39 -19.03
CA TYR A 75 21.42 22.24 -19.80
C TYR A 75 21.09 20.95 -19.06
N VAL A 76 20.77 19.87 -19.80
CA VAL A 76 20.41 18.58 -19.20
C VAL A 76 21.63 18.02 -18.45
N GLY A 77 21.49 17.75 -17.14
CA GLY A 77 22.58 17.26 -16.32
C GLY A 77 23.42 18.37 -15.65
N TYR A 78 23.02 19.66 -15.77
CA TYR A 78 23.72 20.79 -15.16
C TYR A 78 22.79 21.67 -14.30
N SER A 79 23.35 22.31 -13.30
CA SER A 79 22.63 23.27 -12.46
C SER A 79 22.30 24.53 -13.25
N THR A 80 21.03 24.95 -13.24
CA THR A 80 20.62 26.17 -13.91
C THR A 80 21.29 27.39 -13.27
N LYS A 81 22.01 28.19 -14.07
CA LYS A 81 22.73 29.41 -13.62
C LYS A 81 22.08 30.66 -14.21
N SER A 82 21.94 31.69 -13.40
CA SER A 82 21.44 33.00 -13.85
C SER A 82 22.54 34.02 -13.72
N VAL A 83 22.84 34.75 -14.80
CA VAL A 83 23.90 35.76 -14.87
C VAL A 83 23.29 37.08 -15.34
N LYS A 84 23.58 38.18 -14.67
CA LYS A 84 23.20 39.52 -15.11
C LYS A 84 24.15 40.02 -16.20
N VAL A 85 23.59 40.65 -17.19
CA VAL A 85 24.36 41.21 -18.31
C VAL A 85 25.19 42.44 -17.86
N ASP A 86 24.57 43.34 -17.05
CA ASP A 86 25.20 44.55 -16.47
C ASP A 86 26.09 45.32 -17.48
N GLY A 87 25.61 45.40 -18.75
CA GLY A 87 26.32 46.12 -19.82
C GLY A 87 27.51 45.38 -20.46
N HIS A 88 27.77 44.14 -20.08
CA HIS A 88 28.83 43.34 -20.68
C HIS A 88 28.39 42.69 -21.98
N GLU A 89 29.09 42.98 -23.07
CA GLU A 89 28.83 42.41 -24.40
C GLU A 89 29.41 40.98 -24.54
N THR A 90 30.29 40.54 -23.62
CA THR A 90 30.87 39.22 -23.64
C THR A 90 30.79 38.57 -22.24
N LEU A 91 30.26 37.33 -22.20
CA LEU A 91 30.09 36.56 -20.97
C LEU A 91 30.74 35.19 -21.08
N THR A 92 31.54 34.80 -20.10
CA THR A 92 32.01 33.42 -19.96
C THR A 92 31.29 32.79 -18.78
N VAL A 93 30.59 31.70 -19.02
CA VAL A 93 29.72 31.04 -18.03
C VAL A 93 30.15 29.61 -17.87
N ALA A 94 30.66 29.25 -16.70
CA ALA A 94 30.89 27.86 -16.32
C ALA A 94 29.64 27.31 -15.63
N LEU A 95 29.09 26.18 -16.14
CA LEU A 95 27.99 25.44 -15.52
C LEU A 95 28.55 24.31 -14.68
N GLU A 96 28.08 24.20 -13.46
CA GLU A 96 28.38 23.07 -12.60
C GLU A 96 27.47 21.89 -13.00
N SER A 97 28.08 20.73 -13.26
CA SER A 97 27.33 19.52 -13.47
C SER A 97 26.36 19.32 -12.32
N SER A 98 25.06 19.30 -12.60
CA SER A 98 24.05 18.88 -11.65
C SER A 98 23.99 17.35 -11.61
N GLN A 99 25.09 16.66 -11.75
CA GLN A 99 25.21 15.36 -11.18
C GLN A 99 25.18 15.52 -9.64
N THR A 100 24.05 15.94 -9.16
CA THR A 100 23.43 15.21 -8.11
C THR A 100 23.11 13.84 -8.74
N SER A 101 24.12 12.99 -8.99
CA SER A 101 23.91 11.60 -8.70
C SER A 101 23.38 11.71 -7.28
N LEU A 102 22.09 11.53 -7.10
CA LEU A 102 21.55 11.11 -5.83
C LEU A 102 22.42 9.92 -5.52
N GLU A 103 23.49 10.15 -4.72
CA GLU A 103 24.30 9.07 -4.17
C GLU A 103 23.27 8.22 -3.45
N GLN A 104 22.78 7.22 -4.16
CA GLN A 104 21.70 6.37 -3.65
C GLN A 104 22.31 5.65 -2.46
N VAL A 105 22.10 6.25 -1.30
CA VAL A 105 22.54 5.68 -0.03
C VAL A 105 21.59 4.55 0.27
N VAL A 106 22.11 3.35 0.31
CA VAL A 106 21.36 2.13 0.61
C VAL A 106 21.63 1.76 2.05
N VAL A 107 20.59 1.42 2.78
CA VAL A 107 20.72 0.86 4.13
C VAL A 107 21.27 -0.56 4.00
N VAL A 108 22.37 -0.85 4.65
CA VAL A 108 23.02 -2.18 4.67
C VAL A 108 23.36 -2.51 6.11
N GLY A 109 22.67 -3.52 6.64
CA GLY A 109 22.84 -3.87 8.05
C GLY A 109 22.41 -2.74 8.98
N TYR A 110 23.19 -2.46 10.00
CA TYR A 110 22.94 -1.37 10.97
C TYR A 110 23.52 -0.01 10.52
N GLY A 111 23.86 0.14 9.23
CA GLY A 111 24.47 1.36 8.71
C GLY A 111 23.97 1.73 7.32
N THR A 112 24.36 2.91 6.86
CA THR A 112 24.08 3.39 5.50
C THR A 112 25.38 3.40 4.69
N GLN A 113 25.37 2.79 3.51
CA GLN A 113 26.51 2.83 2.58
C GLN A 113 26.07 3.36 1.22
N LYS A 114 27.02 3.99 0.49
CA LYS A 114 26.77 4.38 -0.88
C LYS A 114 26.59 3.11 -1.74
N LYS A 115 25.57 3.07 -2.59
CA LYS A 115 25.28 1.92 -3.45
C LYS A 115 26.50 1.49 -4.28
N VAL A 116 27.34 2.45 -4.69
CA VAL A 116 28.57 2.22 -5.46
C VAL A 116 29.61 1.41 -4.67
N ASN A 117 29.57 1.46 -3.33
CA ASN A 117 30.54 0.77 -2.47
C ASN A 117 30.08 -0.62 -2.01
N LEU A 118 28.89 -1.06 -2.49
CA LEU A 118 28.33 -2.35 -2.13
C LEU A 118 28.84 -3.44 -3.08
N THR A 119 29.58 -4.40 -2.54
CA THR A 119 30.02 -5.60 -3.26
C THR A 119 28.90 -6.65 -3.37
N GLY A 120 27.85 -6.54 -2.55
CA GLY A 120 26.70 -7.46 -2.53
C GLY A 120 25.56 -7.01 -3.46
N SER A 121 24.74 -7.98 -3.91
CA SER A 121 23.54 -7.72 -4.72
C SER A 121 22.41 -7.13 -3.87
N VAL A 122 22.34 -5.80 -3.85
CA VAL A 122 21.29 -5.04 -3.15
C VAL A 122 20.40 -4.34 -4.15
N ALA A 123 19.10 -4.56 -4.06
CA ALA A 123 18.11 -3.79 -4.80
C ALA A 123 17.37 -2.86 -3.83
N SER A 124 17.25 -1.60 -4.18
CA SER A 124 16.57 -0.59 -3.36
C SER A 124 15.51 0.12 -4.20
N VAL A 125 14.36 0.34 -3.61
CA VAL A 125 13.26 1.12 -4.17
C VAL A 125 12.90 2.22 -3.17
N SER A 126 12.89 3.47 -3.62
CA SER A 126 12.30 4.57 -2.87
C SER A 126 10.79 4.50 -3.00
N VAL A 127 10.06 4.68 -1.89
CA VAL A 127 8.60 4.74 -1.91
C VAL A 127 8.18 6.08 -2.51
N GLY A 128 8.08 6.11 -3.82
CA GLY A 128 7.63 7.26 -4.60
C GLY A 128 6.15 7.19 -4.95
N LYS A 129 5.71 8.08 -5.86
CA LYS A 129 4.34 8.10 -6.37
C LYS A 129 3.90 6.76 -6.97
N ASP A 130 4.80 6.02 -7.61
CA ASP A 130 4.49 4.75 -8.30
C ASP A 130 4.02 3.66 -7.32
N MET A 131 4.50 3.66 -6.09
CA MET A 131 4.07 2.72 -5.07
C MET A 131 2.84 3.20 -4.32
N THR A 132 2.77 4.49 -3.98
CA THR A 132 1.64 5.08 -3.24
C THR A 132 0.40 5.31 -4.09
N SER A 133 0.53 5.38 -5.43
CA SER A 133 -0.61 5.48 -6.35
C SER A 133 -1.34 4.15 -6.59
N ARG A 134 -0.72 3.04 -6.21
CA ARG A 134 -1.37 1.73 -6.29
C ARG A 134 -2.41 1.61 -5.16
N SER A 135 -3.66 1.37 -5.51
CA SER A 135 -4.74 1.14 -4.54
C SER A 135 -4.66 -0.28 -3.98
N VAL A 136 -3.60 -0.58 -3.24
CA VAL A 136 -3.38 -1.87 -2.58
C VAL A 136 -3.32 -1.70 -1.06
N PRO A 137 -3.92 -2.60 -0.29
CA PRO A 137 -4.04 -2.44 1.16
C PRO A 137 -2.72 -2.73 1.92
N ASN A 138 -1.81 -3.51 1.31
CA ASN A 138 -0.63 -4.04 1.97
C ASN A 138 0.67 -3.66 1.27
N VAL A 139 1.70 -3.39 2.05
CA VAL A 139 3.05 -3.11 1.56
C VAL A 139 3.63 -4.31 0.79
N SER A 140 3.40 -5.55 1.26
CA SER A 140 3.89 -6.75 0.56
C SER A 140 3.35 -6.87 -0.85
N ALA A 141 2.04 -6.63 -1.06
CA ALA A 141 1.41 -6.65 -2.38
C ALA A 141 1.90 -5.50 -3.27
N ALA A 142 2.15 -4.32 -2.69
CA ALA A 142 2.66 -3.15 -3.41
C ALA A 142 4.06 -3.37 -4.01
N LEU A 143 4.85 -4.29 -3.46
CA LEU A 143 6.19 -4.64 -3.95
C LEU A 143 6.20 -5.45 -5.25
N SER A 144 5.03 -5.93 -5.69
CA SER A 144 4.92 -6.75 -6.90
C SER A 144 5.46 -6.03 -8.14
N GLY A 145 6.43 -6.65 -8.80
CA GLY A 145 7.06 -6.12 -10.01
C GLY A 145 8.02 -4.94 -9.82
N LEU A 146 8.25 -4.46 -8.59
CA LEU A 146 9.13 -3.31 -8.33
C LEU A 146 10.59 -3.68 -8.08
N ILE A 147 10.84 -4.86 -7.53
CA ILE A 147 12.18 -5.27 -7.11
C ILE A 147 12.61 -6.51 -7.90
N PRO A 148 13.63 -6.43 -8.77
CA PRO A 148 14.13 -7.59 -9.48
C PRO A 148 14.57 -8.69 -8.52
N GLY A 149 14.14 -9.95 -8.77
CA GLY A 149 14.48 -11.12 -7.95
C GLY A 149 13.70 -11.25 -6.64
N LEU A 150 12.69 -10.40 -6.42
CA LEU A 150 11.67 -10.57 -5.38
C LEU A 150 10.40 -11.14 -6.04
N SER A 151 10.02 -12.35 -5.67
CA SER A 151 8.74 -12.94 -6.05
C SER A 151 7.68 -12.57 -5.03
N VAL A 152 6.56 -12.07 -5.51
CA VAL A 152 5.42 -11.63 -4.70
C VAL A 152 4.20 -12.42 -5.15
N ASN A 153 3.67 -13.27 -4.29
CA ASN A 153 2.50 -14.08 -4.57
C ASN A 153 1.40 -13.80 -3.55
N GLN A 154 0.28 -13.29 -4.01
CA GLN A 154 -0.90 -13.06 -3.21
C GLN A 154 -1.92 -14.16 -3.49
N SER A 155 -2.16 -15.03 -2.52
CA SER A 155 -3.05 -16.19 -2.65
C SER A 155 -4.52 -15.88 -2.37
N THR A 156 -4.81 -14.78 -1.67
CA THR A 156 -6.18 -14.38 -1.29
C THR A 156 -6.38 -12.88 -1.39
N GLY A 157 -7.59 -12.46 -1.75
CA GLY A 157 -8.03 -11.07 -1.76
C GLY A 157 -8.85 -10.66 -0.54
N MET A 158 -8.97 -11.51 0.48
CA MET A 158 -9.77 -11.24 1.68
C MET A 158 -9.28 -10.00 2.42
N ALA A 159 -10.20 -9.11 2.76
CA ALA A 159 -9.87 -7.93 3.54
C ALA A 159 -9.14 -8.32 4.84
N GLY A 160 -8.04 -7.65 5.14
CA GLY A 160 -7.23 -7.91 6.33
C GLY A 160 -6.38 -9.19 6.33
N ASN A 161 -6.59 -10.11 5.39
CA ASN A 161 -5.81 -11.34 5.23
C ASN A 161 -5.30 -11.53 3.79
N ASN A 162 -5.03 -10.44 3.13
CA ASN A 162 -4.56 -10.37 1.74
C ASN A 162 -3.07 -10.05 1.62
N SER A 163 -2.28 -10.43 2.62
CA SER A 163 -0.83 -10.31 2.59
C SER A 163 -0.22 -11.19 1.50
N ALA A 164 0.76 -10.66 0.77
CA ALA A 164 1.48 -11.44 -0.21
C ALA A 164 2.65 -12.20 0.44
N THR A 165 2.87 -13.42 -0.02
CA THR A 165 4.08 -14.19 0.29
C THR A 165 5.25 -13.63 -0.51
N LEU A 166 6.33 -13.30 0.19
CA LEU A 166 7.54 -12.73 -0.38
C LEU A 166 8.64 -13.79 -0.41
N LEU A 167 9.27 -13.98 -1.57
CA LEU A 167 10.38 -14.90 -1.74
C LEU A 167 11.53 -14.20 -2.49
N ILE A 168 12.75 -14.32 -1.98
CA ILE A 168 13.94 -13.77 -2.62
C ILE A 168 14.66 -14.91 -3.35
N ARG A 169 14.80 -14.77 -4.69
CA ARG A 169 15.42 -15.78 -5.57
C ARG A 169 14.75 -17.17 -5.55
N GLY A 170 13.49 -17.26 -5.12
CA GLY A 170 12.71 -18.49 -5.08
C GLY A 170 12.74 -19.22 -3.73
N LEU A 171 12.33 -20.50 -3.72
CA LEU A 171 12.28 -21.32 -2.53
C LEU A 171 13.69 -21.84 -2.17
N GLY A 172 14.22 -21.41 -1.04
CA GLY A 172 15.52 -21.85 -0.53
C GLY A 172 15.44 -23.06 0.40
N THR A 173 14.27 -23.37 0.92
CA THR A 173 14.01 -24.47 1.86
C THR A 173 12.56 -24.94 1.76
N ILE A 174 12.31 -26.19 2.13
CA ILE A 174 10.95 -26.76 2.19
C ILE A 174 10.15 -26.30 3.43
N ASN A 175 10.81 -25.72 4.43
CA ASN A 175 10.15 -25.23 5.64
C ASN A 175 9.70 -23.78 5.46
N ASN A 176 10.33 -22.83 6.15
CA ASN A 176 10.01 -21.40 6.04
C ASN A 176 11.02 -20.69 5.13
N SER A 177 10.59 -20.32 3.92
CA SER A 177 11.40 -19.59 2.93
C SER A 177 11.18 -18.08 2.98
N ALA A 178 10.42 -17.56 3.94
CA ALA A 178 10.16 -16.12 4.06
C ALA A 178 11.46 -15.36 4.40
N PRO A 179 11.72 -14.21 3.77
CA PRO A 179 12.84 -13.36 4.11
C PRO A 179 12.64 -12.71 5.48
N LEU A 180 13.73 -12.36 6.15
CA LEU A 180 13.69 -11.57 7.37
C LEU A 180 13.27 -10.14 7.03
N VAL A 181 12.23 -9.63 7.68
CA VAL A 181 11.82 -8.22 7.57
C VAL A 181 12.38 -7.44 8.75
N VAL A 182 13.08 -6.34 8.44
CA VAL A 182 13.65 -5.43 9.44
C VAL A 182 13.14 -4.03 9.17
N VAL A 183 12.57 -3.39 10.18
CA VAL A 183 11.99 -2.03 10.09
C VAL A 183 12.69 -1.13 11.10
N ASP A 184 13.37 -0.09 10.63
CA ASP A 184 14.13 0.85 11.48
C ASP A 184 15.00 0.12 12.53
N ASP A 185 15.76 -0.87 12.07
CA ASP A 185 16.66 -1.73 12.85
C ASP A 185 15.96 -2.78 13.74
N MET A 186 14.61 -2.82 13.78
CA MET A 186 13.84 -3.84 14.50
C MET A 186 13.49 -5.03 13.59
N PRO A 187 13.95 -6.25 13.90
CA PRO A 187 13.64 -7.44 13.11
C PRO A 187 12.27 -8.04 13.43
N ASP A 188 11.77 -8.89 12.55
CA ASP A 188 10.51 -9.65 12.66
C ASP A 188 9.26 -8.76 12.73
N VAL A 189 9.29 -7.55 12.19
CA VAL A 189 8.11 -6.69 12.09
C VAL A 189 7.23 -7.14 10.93
N ASP A 190 5.91 -7.16 11.13
CA ASP A 190 4.96 -7.47 10.06
C ASP A 190 4.87 -6.27 9.10
N ILE A 191 5.43 -6.44 7.90
CA ILE A 191 5.45 -5.42 6.84
C ILE A 191 4.04 -4.90 6.49
N ASN A 192 3.00 -5.73 6.63
CA ASN A 192 1.65 -5.40 6.22
C ASN A 192 0.90 -4.50 7.21
N ARG A 193 1.47 -4.30 8.40
CA ARG A 193 0.91 -3.39 9.42
C ARG A 193 1.44 -1.98 9.32
N ILE A 194 2.49 -1.77 8.54
CA ILE A 194 3.08 -0.45 8.33
C ILE A 194 2.21 0.34 7.35
N ASN A 195 2.03 1.63 7.63
CA ASN A 195 1.43 2.53 6.67
C ASN A 195 2.43 2.81 5.54
N MET A 196 2.04 2.55 4.30
CA MET A 196 2.88 2.77 3.12
C MET A 196 3.38 4.22 3.01
N ASN A 197 2.56 5.18 3.42
CA ASN A 197 2.92 6.60 3.39
C ASN A 197 4.05 6.97 4.38
N ASP A 198 4.33 6.12 5.37
CA ASP A 198 5.40 6.34 6.35
C ASP A 198 6.75 5.79 5.90
N ILE A 199 6.79 5.01 4.83
CA ILE A 199 8.02 4.40 4.33
C ILE A 199 8.80 5.39 3.47
N GLU A 200 10.10 5.48 3.70
CA GLU A 200 11.06 6.25 2.90
C GLU A 200 11.65 5.38 1.79
N SER A 201 12.14 4.20 2.15
CA SER A 201 12.78 3.27 1.21
C SER A 201 12.68 1.82 1.66
N ILE A 202 12.73 0.92 0.69
CA ILE A 202 12.78 -0.52 0.91
C ILE A 202 14.00 -1.05 0.16
N SER A 203 14.86 -1.76 0.88
CA SER A 203 16.07 -2.39 0.34
C SER A 203 16.00 -3.90 0.54
N VAL A 204 16.35 -4.66 -0.49
CA VAL A 204 16.34 -6.13 -0.45
C VAL A 204 17.78 -6.64 -0.57
N LEU A 205 18.26 -7.27 0.49
CA LEU A 205 19.57 -7.93 0.55
C LEU A 205 19.40 -9.37 0.08
N LYS A 206 19.97 -9.69 -1.09
CA LYS A 206 19.74 -10.95 -1.77
C LYS A 206 20.87 -11.95 -1.55
N ASP A 207 22.04 -11.48 -1.09
CA ASP A 207 23.24 -12.27 -0.94
C ASP A 207 23.61 -12.48 0.53
N ALA A 208 24.23 -13.60 0.83
CA ALA A 208 24.73 -13.92 2.15
C ALA A 208 25.73 -12.88 2.68
N THR A 209 26.56 -12.30 1.80
CA THR A 209 27.53 -11.25 2.14
C THR A 209 26.84 -10.01 2.68
N ALA A 210 25.79 -9.53 1.98
CA ALA A 210 25.03 -8.35 2.39
C ALA A 210 24.16 -8.61 3.64
N SER A 211 23.70 -9.85 3.84
CA SER A 211 22.80 -10.24 4.92
C SER A 211 23.51 -10.82 6.14
N SER A 212 24.84 -11.03 6.09
CA SER A 212 25.64 -11.68 7.14
C SER A 212 25.51 -11.05 8.54
N VAL A 213 25.26 -9.73 8.58
CA VAL A 213 25.06 -8.97 9.82
C VAL A 213 23.85 -9.47 10.63
N TYR A 214 22.87 -10.10 9.96
CA TYR A 214 21.64 -10.62 10.59
C TYR A 214 21.75 -12.10 10.96
N GLY A 215 22.91 -12.72 10.71
CA GLY A 215 23.21 -14.11 11.06
C GLY A 215 22.34 -15.14 10.34
N SER A 216 22.08 -16.29 10.96
CA SER A 216 21.33 -17.40 10.37
C SER A 216 19.88 -17.07 9.99
N ARG A 217 19.28 -16.10 10.63
CA ARG A 217 17.90 -15.64 10.31
C ARG A 217 17.77 -15.02 8.92
N ALA A 218 18.89 -14.59 8.36
CA ALA A 218 18.96 -13.96 7.04
C ALA A 218 19.24 -14.94 5.89
N ALA A 219 19.19 -16.25 6.14
CA ALA A 219 19.47 -17.28 5.14
C ALA A 219 18.60 -17.17 3.87
N ASN A 220 17.36 -16.73 4.01
CA ASN A 220 16.43 -16.50 2.90
C ASN A 220 16.44 -15.05 2.37
N GLY A 221 17.46 -14.26 2.74
CA GLY A 221 17.58 -12.84 2.43
C GLY A 221 16.88 -11.95 3.45
N VAL A 222 17.05 -10.62 3.27
CA VAL A 222 16.52 -9.62 4.20
C VAL A 222 15.82 -8.51 3.42
N ILE A 223 14.67 -8.08 3.92
CA ILE A 223 13.95 -6.89 3.47
C ILE A 223 14.12 -5.82 4.54
N LEU A 224 14.85 -4.76 4.20
CA LEU A 224 15.08 -3.62 5.06
C LEU A 224 14.11 -2.51 4.69
N ILE A 225 13.37 -2.04 5.66
CA ILE A 225 12.42 -0.94 5.52
C ILE A 225 12.91 0.22 6.38
N LYS A 226 13.13 1.34 5.72
CA LYS A 226 13.42 2.60 6.40
C LYS A 226 12.20 3.49 6.34
N THR A 227 11.78 3.98 7.49
CA THR A 227 10.65 4.91 7.57
C THR A 227 11.12 6.35 7.51
N LYS A 228 10.20 7.26 7.18
CA LYS A 228 10.47 8.68 7.07
C LYS A 228 10.95 9.26 8.40
N ASN A 229 11.99 10.06 8.32
CA ASN A 229 12.52 10.82 9.43
C ASN A 229 12.27 12.33 9.23
N GLY A 230 12.45 13.09 10.30
CA GLY A 230 12.46 14.54 10.22
C GLY A 230 13.57 15.07 9.34
N SER A 231 13.36 16.24 8.76
CA SER A 231 14.35 16.93 7.94
C SER A 231 15.04 18.00 8.77
N LYS A 232 16.39 17.99 8.78
CA LYS A 232 17.18 19.04 9.45
C LYS A 232 16.95 20.39 8.76
N ASN A 233 16.88 21.46 9.56
CA ASN A 233 16.80 22.85 9.10
C ASN A 233 15.68 23.13 8.10
N ARG A 234 14.53 22.48 8.31
CA ARG A 234 13.32 22.73 7.52
C ARG A 234 12.15 23.09 8.44
N PRO A 235 11.36 24.10 8.07
CA PRO A 235 10.13 24.40 8.77
C PRO A 235 9.21 23.18 8.75
N THR A 236 8.34 23.10 9.73
CA THR A 236 7.36 22.01 9.81
C THR A 236 6.46 21.99 8.58
N GLN A 237 6.40 20.86 7.92
CA GLN A 237 5.53 20.59 6.77
C GLN A 237 4.48 19.57 7.19
N ILE A 238 3.23 19.89 6.90
CA ILE A 238 2.10 18.98 7.12
C ILE A 238 1.64 18.47 5.76
N ASN A 239 1.52 17.13 5.65
CA ASN A 239 1.02 16.48 4.45
C ASN A 239 -0.26 15.74 4.80
N PHE A 240 -1.27 15.88 3.95
CA PHE A 240 -2.50 15.11 4.00
C PHE A 240 -2.64 14.29 2.71
N SER A 241 -3.00 13.04 2.83
CA SER A 241 -3.37 12.20 1.69
C SER A 241 -4.64 11.42 2.00
N ALA A 242 -5.51 11.31 1.01
CA ALA A 242 -6.71 10.50 1.07
C ALA A 242 -6.85 9.75 -0.26
N SER A 243 -7.26 8.49 -0.19
CA SER A 243 -7.58 7.71 -1.37
C SER A 243 -8.83 6.87 -1.15
N TYR A 244 -9.58 6.69 -2.23
CA TYR A 244 -10.73 5.82 -2.30
C TYR A 244 -10.61 4.96 -3.55
N GLY A 245 -10.76 3.64 -3.40
CA GLY A 245 -10.69 2.68 -4.49
C GLY A 245 -11.83 1.67 -4.39
N TRP A 246 -12.35 1.25 -5.55
CA TRP A 246 -13.27 0.12 -5.66
C TRP A 246 -12.47 -1.13 -6.00
N GLN A 247 -12.92 -2.25 -5.49
CA GLN A 247 -12.34 -3.55 -5.73
C GLN A 247 -13.42 -4.49 -6.26
N GLU A 248 -13.14 -5.14 -7.36
CA GLU A 248 -14.03 -6.11 -7.98
C GLU A 248 -13.27 -7.42 -8.19
N ALA A 249 -14.00 -8.54 -8.23
CA ALA A 249 -13.41 -9.81 -8.57
C ALA A 249 -12.93 -9.78 -10.02
N THR A 250 -11.65 -10.01 -10.23
CA THR A 250 -11.08 -10.06 -11.60
C THR A 250 -11.58 -11.24 -12.41
N ARG A 251 -12.10 -12.26 -11.73
CA ARG A 251 -12.70 -13.44 -12.33
C ARG A 251 -13.88 -13.85 -11.47
N ALA A 252 -15.08 -13.80 -12.02
CA ALA A 252 -16.29 -14.39 -11.46
C ALA A 252 -16.39 -15.83 -11.93
N TYR A 253 -16.93 -16.69 -11.07
CA TYR A 253 -17.39 -18.02 -11.51
C TYR A 253 -18.74 -17.84 -12.20
N ASP A 254 -18.87 -18.37 -13.39
CA ASP A 254 -20.17 -18.53 -14.05
C ASP A 254 -20.82 -19.79 -13.50
N LEU A 255 -21.58 -19.62 -12.42
CA LEU A 255 -22.26 -20.69 -11.73
C LEU A 255 -23.60 -20.94 -12.40
N LEU A 256 -23.93 -22.22 -12.53
CA LEU A 256 -25.23 -22.62 -13.06
C LEU A 256 -26.32 -22.35 -12.01
N SER A 257 -27.07 -21.27 -12.17
CA SER A 257 -28.16 -20.86 -11.29
C SER A 257 -29.52 -21.48 -11.67
N ASP A 258 -29.67 -21.94 -12.91
CA ASP A 258 -30.88 -22.68 -13.32
C ASP A 258 -30.88 -24.13 -12.79
N TYR A 259 -31.67 -24.36 -11.75
CA TYR A 259 -31.69 -25.63 -11.05
C TYR A 259 -32.25 -26.78 -11.91
N ALA A 260 -33.21 -26.53 -12.76
CA ALA A 260 -33.76 -27.55 -13.68
C ALA A 260 -32.66 -28.07 -14.62
N THR A 261 -31.86 -27.17 -15.18
CA THR A 261 -30.69 -27.53 -16.01
C THR A 261 -29.62 -28.27 -15.19
N ALA A 262 -29.36 -27.86 -13.96
CA ALA A 262 -28.43 -28.56 -13.06
C ALA A 262 -28.87 -30.00 -12.81
N LEU A 263 -30.13 -30.22 -12.48
CA LEU A 263 -30.69 -31.54 -12.28
C LEU A 263 -30.64 -32.42 -13.57
N HIS A 264 -30.91 -31.83 -14.74
CA HIS A 264 -30.78 -32.52 -16.01
C HIS A 264 -29.33 -32.96 -16.30
N LEU A 265 -28.37 -32.12 -16.04
CA LEU A 265 -26.95 -32.47 -16.16
C LEU A 265 -26.55 -33.59 -15.18
N HIS A 266 -27.11 -33.59 -13.97
CA HIS A 266 -26.93 -34.68 -13.02
C HIS A 266 -27.50 -36.01 -13.54
N GLN A 267 -28.69 -35.99 -14.17
CA GLN A 267 -29.25 -37.17 -14.82
C GLN A 267 -28.35 -37.72 -15.92
N LEU A 268 -27.86 -36.84 -16.81
CA LEU A 268 -26.96 -37.22 -17.89
C LEU A 268 -25.66 -37.83 -17.34
N SER A 269 -25.09 -37.23 -16.30
CA SER A 269 -23.88 -37.73 -15.65
C SER A 269 -24.11 -39.13 -15.04
N ALA A 270 -25.23 -39.35 -14.36
CA ALA A 270 -25.59 -40.62 -13.78
C ALA A 270 -25.80 -41.71 -14.86
N ALA A 271 -26.42 -41.36 -15.99
CA ALA A 271 -26.65 -42.26 -17.11
C ALA A 271 -25.36 -42.69 -17.84
N THR A 272 -24.36 -41.79 -17.89
CA THR A 272 -23.08 -42.04 -18.56
C THR A 272 -22.06 -42.80 -17.72
N ASN A 273 -22.23 -42.83 -16.40
CA ASN A 273 -21.34 -43.51 -15.44
C ASN A 273 -22.13 -44.47 -14.51
N PRO A 274 -22.79 -45.51 -15.02
CA PRO A 274 -23.49 -46.45 -14.19
C PRO A 274 -22.48 -47.32 -13.41
N GLY A 275 -22.40 -47.14 -12.10
CA GLY A 275 -21.55 -47.95 -11.23
C GLY A 275 -20.39 -47.25 -10.56
N THR A 276 -20.17 -46.00 -10.79
CA THR A 276 -19.31 -45.19 -9.93
C THR A 276 -20.13 -44.59 -8.78
N ASN A 277 -19.64 -44.70 -7.56
CA ASN A 277 -20.28 -44.20 -6.33
C ASN A 277 -20.54 -42.68 -6.33
N GLY A 278 -20.56 -42.01 -7.49
CA GLY A 278 -20.42 -40.56 -7.57
C GLY A 278 -21.71 -39.78 -7.82
N VAL A 279 -22.72 -40.36 -8.45
CA VAL A 279 -23.92 -39.58 -8.78
C VAL A 279 -25.18 -40.43 -8.55
N GLN A 280 -25.66 -40.41 -7.32
CA GLN A 280 -27.01 -40.94 -7.04
C GLN A 280 -28.02 -39.85 -7.45
N GLN A 281 -29.07 -40.28 -8.20
CA GLN A 281 -30.24 -39.45 -8.40
C GLN A 281 -31.00 -39.36 -7.07
N ASN A 282 -30.79 -38.26 -6.35
CA ASN A 282 -31.42 -38.06 -5.03
C ASN A 282 -32.65 -37.16 -5.09
N TYR A 283 -33.22 -36.92 -6.27
CA TYR A 283 -34.44 -36.12 -6.41
C TYR A 283 -35.60 -36.94 -6.96
N LYS A 284 -36.82 -36.53 -6.61
CA LYS A 284 -38.04 -37.20 -6.99
C LYS A 284 -38.33 -37.06 -8.49
N GLU A 285 -38.99 -38.03 -9.05
CA GLU A 285 -39.54 -37.96 -10.41
C GLU A 285 -40.47 -36.75 -10.55
N GLY A 286 -40.35 -36.02 -11.67
CA GLY A 286 -41.15 -34.81 -11.93
C GLY A 286 -40.57 -33.52 -11.33
N THR A 287 -39.47 -33.56 -10.57
CA THR A 287 -38.85 -32.35 -9.98
C THR A 287 -38.42 -31.35 -11.06
N ILE A 288 -37.81 -31.82 -12.14
CA ILE A 288 -37.36 -30.95 -13.25
C ILE A 288 -38.53 -30.20 -13.87
N ASP A 289 -39.63 -30.93 -14.16
CA ASP A 289 -40.83 -30.36 -14.78
C ASP A 289 -41.50 -29.32 -13.86
N GLN A 290 -41.46 -29.57 -12.54
CA GLN A 290 -41.98 -28.61 -11.56
C GLN A 290 -41.14 -27.33 -11.53
N TRP A 291 -39.79 -27.41 -11.54
CA TRP A 291 -38.94 -26.24 -11.59
C TRP A 291 -39.11 -25.45 -12.89
N LEU A 292 -39.21 -26.13 -14.02
CA LEU A 292 -39.49 -25.49 -15.31
C LEU A 292 -40.86 -24.77 -15.33
N ALA A 293 -41.86 -25.36 -14.71
CA ALA A 293 -43.22 -24.80 -14.69
C ALA A 293 -43.40 -23.69 -13.66
N LEU A 294 -42.81 -23.82 -12.48
CA LEU A 294 -43.10 -22.99 -11.31
C LEU A 294 -41.95 -22.04 -10.88
N GLY A 295 -40.72 -22.25 -11.34
CA GLY A 295 -39.57 -21.46 -10.92
C GLY A 295 -39.69 -19.96 -11.19
N MET A 296 -40.40 -19.55 -12.23
CA MET A 296 -40.71 -18.14 -12.51
C MET A 296 -41.95 -17.61 -11.76
N ILE A 297 -42.84 -18.52 -11.29
CA ILE A 297 -44.12 -18.17 -10.67
C ILE A 297 -43.97 -18.08 -9.15
N ASP A 298 -43.24 -19.02 -8.55
CA ASP A 298 -43.00 -19.11 -7.11
C ASP A 298 -41.51 -19.35 -6.83
N PRO A 299 -40.67 -18.29 -6.92
CA PRO A 299 -39.23 -18.42 -6.74
C PRO A 299 -38.81 -18.73 -5.30
N VAL A 300 -39.73 -18.68 -4.34
CA VAL A 300 -39.45 -19.05 -2.95
C VAL A 300 -39.45 -20.57 -2.79
N ARG A 301 -40.47 -21.23 -3.37
CA ARG A 301 -40.61 -22.68 -3.32
C ARG A 301 -39.83 -23.41 -4.41
N TYR A 302 -39.56 -22.75 -5.53
CA TYR A 302 -38.81 -23.28 -6.68
C TYR A 302 -37.67 -22.33 -7.07
N PRO A 303 -36.70 -22.10 -6.19
CA PRO A 303 -35.64 -21.09 -6.39
C PRO A 303 -34.65 -21.50 -7.46
N ASN A 304 -34.10 -20.49 -8.13
CA ASN A 304 -32.96 -20.53 -9.04
C ASN A 304 -31.92 -19.55 -8.53
N THR A 305 -31.16 -19.96 -7.53
CA THR A 305 -30.28 -19.07 -6.76
C THR A 305 -28.93 -18.95 -7.39
N ASP A 306 -28.53 -17.73 -7.73
CA ASP A 306 -27.14 -17.39 -7.97
C ASP A 306 -26.44 -17.05 -6.64
N TRP A 307 -25.68 -18.01 -6.13
CA TRP A 307 -24.97 -17.84 -4.86
C TRP A 307 -23.84 -16.84 -4.93
N PHE A 308 -23.26 -16.63 -6.12
CA PHE A 308 -22.21 -15.64 -6.29
C PHE A 308 -22.75 -14.23 -6.03
N ASP A 309 -23.90 -13.89 -6.60
CA ASP A 309 -24.54 -12.59 -6.42
C ASP A 309 -24.99 -12.31 -4.99
N HIS A 310 -25.35 -13.36 -4.23
CA HIS A 310 -25.74 -13.20 -2.83
C HIS A 310 -24.57 -13.00 -1.86
N ILE A 311 -23.39 -13.48 -2.20
CA ILE A 311 -22.23 -13.48 -1.30
C ILE A 311 -21.17 -12.47 -1.71
N MET A 312 -20.99 -12.28 -3.01
CA MET A 312 -19.98 -11.37 -3.53
C MET A 312 -20.56 -9.95 -3.67
N ARG A 313 -19.69 -8.99 -3.49
CA ARG A 313 -20.00 -7.56 -3.62
C ARG A 313 -18.82 -6.80 -4.18
N THR A 314 -19.05 -5.60 -4.68
CA THR A 314 -17.97 -4.63 -4.93
C THR A 314 -17.37 -4.21 -3.59
N GLY A 315 -16.09 -4.46 -3.42
CA GLY A 315 -15.34 -4.04 -2.26
C GLY A 315 -14.93 -2.56 -2.34
N ALA A 316 -14.53 -1.98 -1.22
CA ALA A 316 -14.03 -0.62 -1.16
C ALA A 316 -12.78 -0.54 -0.28
N LEU A 317 -11.81 0.25 -0.71
CA LEU A 317 -10.61 0.56 0.07
C LEU A 317 -10.52 2.08 0.26
N GLN A 318 -10.54 2.50 1.51
CA GLN A 318 -10.41 3.91 1.91
C GLN A 318 -9.16 4.06 2.76
N THR A 319 -8.33 5.04 2.44
CA THR A 319 -7.15 5.37 3.24
C THR A 319 -7.07 6.87 3.47
N TYR A 320 -6.74 7.24 4.70
CA TYR A 320 -6.53 8.62 5.11
C TYR A 320 -5.22 8.68 5.89
N ASN A 321 -4.39 9.64 5.57
CA ASN A 321 -3.11 9.82 6.25
C ASN A 321 -2.80 11.30 6.45
N VAL A 322 -2.39 11.64 7.67
CA VAL A 322 -1.85 12.96 8.03
C VAL A 322 -0.45 12.76 8.56
N SER A 323 0.51 13.52 8.07
CA SER A 323 1.88 13.48 8.59
C SER A 323 2.46 14.87 8.74
N ALA A 324 3.29 15.04 9.75
CA ALA A 324 4.06 16.24 10.00
C ALA A 324 5.55 15.89 10.07
N THR A 325 6.38 16.66 9.37
CA THR A 325 7.83 16.52 9.38
C THR A 325 8.49 17.87 9.54
N GLY A 326 9.54 17.94 10.32
CA GLY A 326 10.25 19.18 10.54
C GLY A 326 11.53 18.98 11.35
N GLY A 327 12.26 20.07 11.58
CA GLY A 327 13.41 20.03 12.43
C GLY A 327 14.32 21.25 12.30
N ASN A 328 15.26 21.31 13.23
CA ASN A 328 16.33 22.29 13.27
C ASN A 328 17.69 21.59 13.39
N ASP A 329 18.76 22.33 13.69
CA ASP A 329 20.11 21.78 13.83
C ASP A 329 20.24 20.73 14.93
N LYS A 330 19.40 20.82 15.98
CA LYS A 330 19.48 19.95 17.17
C LYS A 330 18.46 18.84 17.19
N ALA A 331 17.27 19.09 16.64
CA ALA A 331 16.16 18.14 16.72
C ALA A 331 15.47 18.00 15.37
N ASN A 332 15.07 16.81 15.03
CA ASN A 332 14.16 16.56 13.91
C ASN A 332 13.10 15.54 14.31
N PHE A 333 11.94 15.64 13.67
CA PHE A 333 10.84 14.76 13.94
C PHE A 333 10.03 14.43 12.69
N PHE A 334 9.44 13.26 12.71
CA PHE A 334 8.37 12.82 11.83
C PHE A 334 7.26 12.24 12.69
N ALA A 335 6.04 12.66 12.47
CA ALA A 335 4.85 12.09 13.11
C ALA A 335 3.77 11.85 12.07
N SER A 336 3.07 10.73 12.16
CA SER A 336 1.95 10.41 11.27
C SER A 336 0.81 9.71 11.99
N VAL A 337 -0.38 9.90 11.44
CA VAL A 337 -1.60 9.19 11.82
C VAL A 337 -2.26 8.72 10.53
N GLY A 338 -2.59 7.44 10.47
CA GLY A 338 -3.22 6.82 9.31
C GLY A 338 -4.44 6.00 9.70
N TYR A 339 -5.46 6.03 8.87
CA TYR A 339 -6.63 5.18 8.98
C TYR A 339 -6.89 4.49 7.64
N MET A 340 -7.19 3.20 7.69
CA MET A 340 -7.57 2.40 6.53
C MET A 340 -8.84 1.61 6.85
N ASN A 341 -9.81 1.67 5.95
CA ASN A 341 -11.00 0.83 5.96
C ASN A 341 -11.05 0.05 4.64
N GLN A 342 -11.17 -1.26 4.74
CA GLN A 342 -11.33 -2.14 3.60
C GLN A 342 -12.60 -2.96 3.77
N LYS A 343 -13.53 -2.78 2.84
CA LYS A 343 -14.68 -3.66 2.64
C LYS A 343 -14.27 -4.75 1.65
N GLY A 344 -14.28 -6.01 2.09
CA GLY A 344 -13.92 -7.14 1.25
C GLY A 344 -14.92 -7.41 0.14
N LEU A 345 -14.52 -8.27 -0.80
CA LEU A 345 -15.38 -8.72 -1.91
C LEU A 345 -16.51 -9.65 -1.45
N GLN A 346 -16.35 -10.30 -0.31
CA GLN A 346 -17.39 -11.13 0.30
C GLN A 346 -18.13 -10.34 1.38
N ILE A 347 -19.39 -10.63 1.57
CA ILE A 347 -20.17 -10.07 2.69
C ILE A 347 -19.51 -10.44 4.03
N ASN A 348 -19.65 -9.56 5.04
CA ASN A 348 -19.11 -9.76 6.39
C ASN A 348 -17.58 -9.96 6.47
N ASN A 349 -16.85 -9.65 5.39
CA ASN A 349 -15.40 -9.61 5.36
C ASN A 349 -14.94 -8.15 5.32
N ASP A 350 -14.64 -7.59 6.49
CA ASP A 350 -14.28 -6.18 6.68
C ASP A 350 -13.01 -6.06 7.50
N TYR A 351 -12.22 -5.03 7.21
CA TYR A 351 -10.97 -4.74 7.91
C TYR A 351 -10.78 -3.25 8.12
N ASP A 352 -10.54 -2.87 9.36
CA ASP A 352 -10.16 -1.52 9.76
C ASP A 352 -8.78 -1.52 10.38
N ARG A 353 -7.97 -0.51 10.06
CA ARG A 353 -6.65 -0.32 10.67
C ARG A 353 -6.38 1.15 10.95
N PHE A 354 -5.97 1.42 12.16
CA PHE A 354 -5.45 2.70 12.60
C PHE A 354 -3.96 2.58 12.90
N ASN A 355 -3.16 3.50 12.38
CA ASN A 355 -1.72 3.55 12.57
C ASN A 355 -1.29 4.87 13.17
N VAL A 356 -0.31 4.83 14.04
CA VAL A 356 0.40 6.02 14.56
C VAL A 356 1.88 5.75 14.44
N ARG A 357 2.65 6.74 14.00
CA ARG A 357 4.12 6.69 13.97
C ARG A 357 4.72 7.97 14.49
N MET A 358 5.82 7.85 15.22
CA MET A 358 6.62 8.96 15.69
C MET A 358 8.10 8.59 15.63
N ASN A 359 8.86 9.35 14.86
CA ASN A 359 10.31 9.27 14.79
C ASN A 359 10.89 10.60 15.27
N PHE A 360 11.82 10.54 16.19
CA PHE A 360 12.43 11.72 16.79
C PHE A 360 13.92 11.50 16.97
N ASP A 361 14.74 12.49 16.58
CA ASP A 361 16.18 12.52 16.79
C ASP A 361 16.56 13.82 17.49
N TYR A 362 17.49 13.73 18.44
CA TYR A 362 18.00 14.87 19.20
C TYR A 362 19.51 14.81 19.36
N MET A 363 20.20 15.89 18.99
CA MET A 363 21.64 16.06 19.20
C MET A 363 21.89 16.59 20.61
N ILE A 364 22.23 15.71 21.54
CA ILE A 364 22.57 16.07 22.93
C ILE A 364 23.88 16.88 22.93
N LEU A 365 24.88 16.37 22.22
CA LEU A 365 26.16 17.01 21.97
C LEU A 365 26.49 16.90 20.47
N ARG A 366 27.48 17.65 19.97
CA ARG A 366 27.91 17.53 18.56
C ARG A 366 28.26 16.09 18.15
N GLN A 367 28.71 15.29 19.10
CA GLN A 367 29.13 13.90 18.89
C GLN A 367 28.15 12.88 19.42
N LEU A 368 27.09 13.30 20.14
CA LEU A 368 26.16 12.39 20.81
C LEU A 368 24.72 12.69 20.37
N LYS A 369 24.12 11.72 19.71
CA LYS A 369 22.73 11.76 19.24
C LYS A 369 21.91 10.73 20.00
N ALA A 370 20.74 11.12 20.48
CA ALA A 370 19.70 10.21 20.95
C ALA A 370 18.52 10.22 19.97
N GLY A 371 17.80 9.13 19.89
CA GLY A 371 16.61 9.10 19.08
C GLY A 371 15.62 8.03 19.52
N MET A 372 14.40 8.14 18.99
CA MET A 372 13.30 7.25 19.28
C MET A 372 12.52 6.98 17.99
N ARG A 373 12.15 5.74 17.81
CA ARG A 373 11.25 5.25 16.74
C ARG A 373 10.09 4.54 17.40
N MET A 374 8.89 5.01 17.15
CA MET A 374 7.68 4.39 17.72
C MET A 374 6.65 4.20 16.62
N ASP A 375 6.00 3.06 16.61
CA ASP A 375 4.81 2.82 15.82
C ASP A 375 3.78 2.03 16.61
N GLY A 376 2.52 2.36 16.38
CA GLY A 376 1.37 1.66 16.91
C GLY A 376 0.40 1.29 15.78
N SER A 377 -0.15 0.10 15.87
CA SER A 377 -1.17 -0.41 14.95
C SER A 377 -2.31 -1.04 15.73
N TRP A 378 -3.54 -0.59 15.45
CA TRP A 378 -4.78 -1.17 15.96
C TRP A 378 -5.62 -1.59 14.78
N SER A 379 -6.00 -2.85 14.75
CA SER A 379 -6.84 -3.36 13.67
C SER A 379 -8.01 -4.17 14.19
N LYS A 380 -9.12 -4.06 13.46
CA LYS A 380 -10.32 -4.88 13.64
C LYS A 380 -10.55 -5.64 12.34
N TYR A 381 -10.80 -6.91 12.48
CA TYR A 381 -11.02 -7.80 11.37
C TYR A 381 -12.28 -8.63 11.62
N SER A 382 -13.18 -8.68 10.65
CA SER A 382 -14.33 -9.58 10.64
C SER A 382 -14.29 -10.45 9.39
N TYR A 383 -14.58 -11.72 9.56
CA TYR A 383 -14.60 -12.69 8.47
C TYR A 383 -15.44 -13.89 8.82
N CYS A 384 -15.97 -14.58 7.81
CA CYS A 384 -16.66 -15.84 8.00
C CYS A 384 -15.66 -16.93 8.39
N GLN A 385 -15.92 -17.63 9.49
CA GLN A 385 -15.10 -18.76 9.89
C GLN A 385 -15.48 -20.00 9.09
N SER A 386 -14.54 -20.52 8.32
CA SER A 386 -14.66 -21.82 7.69
C SER A 386 -14.41 -22.92 8.72
N ASN A 387 -15.46 -23.55 9.23
CA ASN A 387 -15.32 -24.75 10.04
C ASN A 387 -15.16 -25.98 9.14
N GLY A 388 -13.91 -26.33 8.80
CA GLY A 388 -13.54 -27.71 8.45
C GLY A 388 -13.93 -28.25 7.08
N PHE A 389 -14.71 -27.58 6.27
CA PHE A 389 -14.93 -27.96 4.88
C PHE A 389 -14.06 -27.10 3.95
N ASN A 390 -13.13 -27.75 3.32
CA ASN A 390 -12.21 -27.36 2.25
C ASN A 390 -12.41 -25.97 1.63
N GLY A 391 -11.90 -24.92 2.27
CA GLY A 391 -11.73 -23.59 1.69
C GLY A 391 -13.04 -22.80 1.48
N GLU A 392 -12.99 -21.50 1.70
CA GLU A 392 -14.15 -20.60 1.56
C GLU A 392 -14.71 -20.58 0.13
N ASP A 393 -13.85 -20.78 -0.88
CA ASP A 393 -14.24 -20.80 -2.30
C ASP A 393 -15.10 -22.03 -2.67
N ASN A 394 -14.91 -23.16 -2.00
CA ASN A 394 -15.69 -24.37 -2.26
C ASN A 394 -17.15 -24.28 -1.80
N ARG A 395 -17.48 -23.38 -0.87
CA ARG A 395 -18.85 -23.27 -0.36
C ARG A 395 -19.80 -22.66 -1.36
N ILE A 396 -19.35 -21.66 -2.11
CA ILE A 396 -20.14 -21.02 -3.16
C ILE A 396 -20.26 -21.96 -4.36
N GLY A 397 -19.15 -22.59 -4.77
CA GLY A 397 -19.10 -23.47 -5.93
C GLY A 397 -19.86 -24.79 -5.76
N ASN A 398 -20.06 -25.25 -4.52
CA ASN A 398 -20.78 -26.49 -4.20
C ASN A 398 -22.23 -26.24 -3.71
N ALA A 399 -22.65 -24.98 -3.65
CA ALA A 399 -23.99 -24.65 -3.20
C ALA A 399 -25.04 -24.98 -4.28
N VAL A 400 -26.15 -25.55 -3.85
CA VAL A 400 -27.23 -25.98 -4.75
C VAL A 400 -28.10 -24.79 -5.09
N ALA A 401 -28.32 -24.54 -6.39
CA ALA A 401 -29.17 -23.45 -6.88
C ALA A 401 -30.64 -23.58 -6.45
N GLY A 402 -31.10 -24.82 -6.18
CA GLY A 402 -32.48 -25.13 -5.74
C GLY A 402 -32.76 -24.79 -4.26
N ILE A 403 -31.87 -24.08 -3.55
CA ILE A 403 -32.09 -23.67 -2.17
C ILE A 403 -32.39 -22.17 -2.12
N TYR A 404 -33.49 -21.79 -1.43
CA TYR A 404 -33.81 -20.38 -1.23
C TYR A 404 -32.85 -19.71 -0.26
N PRO A 405 -32.28 -18.53 -0.58
CA PRO A 405 -31.22 -17.97 0.22
C PRO A 405 -31.62 -17.57 1.62
N TYR A 406 -32.60 -16.69 1.74
CA TYR A 406 -33.04 -16.11 2.99
C TYR A 406 -34.34 -15.35 2.83
N ASP A 407 -35.23 -15.54 3.76
CA ASP A 407 -36.48 -14.79 3.85
C ASP A 407 -36.35 -13.70 4.94
N PRO A 408 -36.38 -12.41 4.56
CA PRO A 408 -36.27 -11.32 5.52
C PRO A 408 -37.52 -11.15 6.41
N GLU A 409 -38.68 -11.66 6.03
CA GLU A 409 -39.91 -11.53 6.82
C GLU A 409 -39.93 -12.52 7.98
N THR A 410 -39.51 -13.76 7.73
CA THR A 410 -39.51 -14.83 8.73
C THR A 410 -38.15 -15.03 9.39
N GLY A 411 -37.05 -14.54 8.77
CA GLY A 411 -35.71 -14.77 9.22
C GLY A 411 -35.15 -16.16 8.93
N HIS A 412 -35.84 -16.94 8.08
CA HIS A 412 -35.47 -18.33 7.77
C HIS A 412 -34.47 -18.42 6.63
N TYR A 413 -33.50 -19.31 6.78
CA TYR A 413 -32.56 -19.71 5.73
C TYR A 413 -33.04 -21.02 5.09
N GLY A 414 -33.19 -21.02 3.79
CA GLY A 414 -33.61 -22.21 3.05
C GLY A 414 -32.60 -23.34 3.20
N GLY A 415 -33.12 -24.54 3.18
CA GLY A 415 -32.40 -25.79 3.24
C GLY A 415 -32.78 -26.74 2.13
N PRO A 416 -32.22 -27.98 2.13
CA PRO A 416 -32.62 -29.04 1.22
C PRO A 416 -34.12 -29.24 1.31
N MET A 417 -34.77 -29.16 0.18
CA MET A 417 -36.22 -29.32 0.10
C MET A 417 -36.61 -30.80 -0.02
N ALA A 418 -37.89 -31.08 -0.04
CA ALA A 418 -38.42 -32.46 -0.06
C ALA A 418 -38.18 -33.24 -1.36
N TYR A 419 -37.32 -32.73 -2.25
CA TYR A 419 -37.08 -33.34 -3.58
C TYR A 419 -35.99 -34.42 -3.61
N GLY A 420 -35.33 -34.72 -2.48
CA GLY A 420 -34.28 -35.73 -2.38
C GLY A 420 -32.89 -35.21 -2.66
N GLU A 421 -32.66 -33.93 -2.41
CA GLU A 421 -31.32 -33.34 -2.43
C GLU A 421 -30.44 -33.99 -1.36
N LEU A 422 -29.11 -34.00 -1.62
CA LEU A 422 -28.15 -34.53 -0.68
C LEU A 422 -28.28 -33.81 0.68
N PRO A 423 -28.23 -34.53 1.80
CA PRO A 423 -28.22 -33.90 3.14
C PRO A 423 -27.12 -32.89 3.36
N GLU A 424 -26.07 -32.95 2.54
CA GLU A 424 -24.89 -32.07 2.56
C GLU A 424 -25.13 -30.76 1.81
N ALA A 425 -26.20 -30.62 1.04
CA ALA A 425 -26.58 -29.37 0.40
C ALA A 425 -26.81 -28.30 1.45
N PHE A 426 -26.05 -27.23 1.39
CA PHE A 426 -26.10 -26.21 2.42
C PHE A 426 -26.28 -24.81 1.84
N ASN A 427 -26.74 -23.90 2.70
CA ASN A 427 -26.93 -22.49 2.40
C ASN A 427 -25.69 -21.69 2.82
N PRO A 428 -24.85 -21.26 1.87
CA PRO A 428 -23.65 -20.52 2.21
C PRO A 428 -23.97 -19.16 2.85
N LEU A 429 -25.04 -18.48 2.44
CA LEU A 429 -25.43 -17.18 2.98
C LEU A 429 -25.71 -17.26 4.49
N CYS A 430 -26.32 -18.36 4.94
CA CYS A 430 -26.54 -18.61 6.36
C CYS A 430 -25.22 -18.61 7.15
N VAL A 431 -24.20 -19.30 6.63
CA VAL A 431 -22.90 -19.38 7.28
C VAL A 431 -22.17 -18.03 7.26
N TYR A 432 -22.21 -17.32 6.13
CA TYR A 432 -21.61 -15.99 6.03
C TYR A 432 -22.23 -14.97 6.98
N ASN A 433 -23.52 -15.08 7.28
CA ASN A 433 -24.20 -14.16 8.18
C ASN A 433 -24.08 -14.53 9.67
N ASN A 434 -23.99 -15.82 9.99
CA ASN A 434 -24.14 -16.29 11.38
C ASN A 434 -22.86 -16.88 11.99
N ALA A 435 -21.83 -17.15 11.18
CA ALA A 435 -20.54 -17.66 11.64
C ALA A 435 -19.42 -16.61 11.48
N VAL A 436 -19.68 -15.37 11.88
CA VAL A 436 -18.72 -14.27 11.76
C VAL A 436 -17.76 -14.25 12.93
N LYS A 437 -16.49 -14.43 12.64
CA LYS A 437 -15.41 -14.25 13.59
C LYS A 437 -14.94 -12.80 13.61
N LYS A 438 -14.75 -12.27 14.82
CA LYS A 438 -14.21 -10.93 15.04
C LYS A 438 -12.86 -11.03 15.72
N GLU A 439 -11.89 -10.30 15.20
CA GLU A 439 -10.55 -10.26 15.72
C GLU A 439 -10.09 -8.81 15.88
N ASN A 440 -9.55 -8.49 17.06
CA ASN A 440 -8.91 -7.22 17.34
C ASN A 440 -7.42 -7.48 17.57
N ARG A 441 -6.57 -6.76 16.86
CA ARG A 441 -5.11 -6.83 17.03
C ARG A 441 -4.57 -5.47 17.41
N GLN A 442 -3.66 -5.45 18.36
CA GLN A 442 -2.94 -4.28 18.80
C GLN A 442 -1.45 -4.60 18.78
N GLU A 443 -0.66 -3.75 18.20
CA GLU A 443 0.79 -3.87 18.21
C GLU A 443 1.40 -2.50 18.47
N LEU A 444 2.36 -2.45 19.38
CA LEU A 444 3.15 -1.28 19.70
C LEU A 444 4.61 -1.66 19.61
N ASN A 445 5.35 -0.99 18.77
CA ASN A 445 6.79 -1.13 18.62
C ASN A 445 7.47 0.17 19.01
N GLY A 446 8.58 0.06 19.73
CA GLY A 446 9.37 1.20 20.13
C GLY A 446 10.85 0.86 20.15
N THR A 447 11.70 1.70 19.58
CA THR A 447 13.17 1.62 19.65
C THR A 447 13.69 2.95 20.14
N ALA A 448 14.44 2.94 21.23
CA ALA A 448 15.26 4.07 21.67
C ALA A 448 16.71 3.78 21.36
N PHE A 449 17.46 4.77 20.90
CA PHE A 449 18.88 4.59 20.58
C PHE A 449 19.73 5.75 21.05
N LEU A 450 21.00 5.44 21.30
CA LEU A 450 22.06 6.38 21.58
C LEU A 450 23.22 6.13 20.63
N GLU A 451 23.64 7.15 19.88
CA GLU A 451 24.70 7.08 18.88
C GLU A 451 25.80 8.09 19.22
N TRP A 452 27.00 7.60 19.40
CA TRP A 452 28.19 8.38 19.75
C TRP A 452 29.23 8.34 18.64
N ASN A 453 29.43 9.47 18.00
CA ASN A 453 30.48 9.70 17.00
C ASN A 453 31.71 10.26 17.69
N ALA A 454 32.55 9.40 18.28
CA ALA A 454 33.66 9.79 19.13
C ALA A 454 34.74 10.58 18.36
N PHE A 455 35.09 10.09 17.18
CA PHE A 455 36.04 10.72 16.26
C PHE A 455 35.78 10.26 14.82
N LYS A 456 36.40 10.88 13.83
CA LYS A 456 36.21 10.57 12.41
C LYS A 456 36.51 9.09 12.14
N GLY A 457 35.49 8.37 11.68
CA GLY A 457 35.56 6.95 11.34
C GLY A 457 35.19 6.00 12.48
N PHE A 458 34.83 6.48 13.68
CA PHE A 458 34.35 5.65 14.77
C PHE A 458 32.96 6.09 15.24
N THR A 459 31.99 5.20 15.13
CA THR A 459 30.61 5.37 15.64
C THR A 459 30.27 4.19 16.51
N ALA A 460 29.82 4.46 17.73
CA ALA A 460 29.23 3.46 18.62
C ALA A 460 27.73 3.75 18.75
N ARG A 461 26.91 2.71 18.65
CA ARG A 461 25.45 2.83 18.76
C ARG A 461 24.89 1.75 19.66
N LEU A 462 23.97 2.16 20.52
CA LEU A 462 23.21 1.28 21.40
C LEU A 462 21.74 1.45 21.09
N ASP A 463 21.04 0.36 20.78
CA ASP A 463 19.61 0.32 20.53
C ASP A 463 18.93 -0.57 21.56
N TYR A 464 17.82 -0.07 22.10
CA TYR A 464 16.90 -0.86 22.91
C TYR A 464 15.51 -0.84 22.30
N SER A 465 15.00 -2.00 21.94
CA SER A 465 13.72 -2.18 21.27
C SER A 465 12.74 -2.96 22.12
N LEU A 466 11.50 -2.52 22.14
CA LEU A 466 10.37 -3.16 22.80
C LEU A 466 9.25 -3.37 21.79
N ARG A 467 8.71 -4.57 21.73
CA ARG A 467 7.47 -4.89 21.03
C ARG A 467 6.44 -5.41 22.03
N TYR A 468 5.26 -4.87 21.98
CA TYR A 468 4.07 -5.37 22.65
C TYR A 468 3.04 -5.77 21.59
N TYR A 469 2.40 -6.91 21.76
CA TYR A 469 1.26 -7.32 20.94
C TYR A 469 0.14 -7.88 21.79
N ASN A 470 -1.08 -7.62 21.33
CA ASN A 470 -2.30 -8.20 21.90
C ASN A 470 -3.24 -8.56 20.76
N GLN A 471 -3.77 -9.78 20.79
CA GLN A 471 -4.69 -10.31 19.80
C GLN A 471 -5.86 -10.95 20.52
N TYR A 472 -7.03 -10.37 20.31
CA TYR A 472 -8.27 -10.81 20.90
C TYR A 472 -9.19 -11.37 19.83
N TYR A 473 -9.65 -12.59 20.01
CA TYR A 473 -10.59 -13.28 19.13
C TYR A 473 -11.92 -13.45 19.81
N LYS A 474 -12.98 -13.19 19.10
CA LYS A 474 -14.32 -13.56 19.50
C LYS A 474 -14.99 -14.33 18.35
N ASP A 475 -15.36 -15.55 18.64
CA ASP A 475 -16.09 -16.43 17.75
C ASP A 475 -17.38 -16.83 18.47
N ALA A 476 -18.52 -16.40 17.93
CA ALA A 476 -19.83 -16.60 18.52
C ALA A 476 -20.83 -16.97 17.42
N PRO A 477 -20.70 -18.17 16.85
CA PRO A 477 -21.65 -18.63 15.84
C PRO A 477 -23.07 -18.74 16.43
N MET A 478 -24.04 -18.25 15.69
CA MET A 478 -25.45 -18.38 16.07
C MET A 478 -25.99 -19.70 15.54
N PRO A 479 -26.64 -20.53 16.37
CA PRO A 479 -27.24 -21.77 15.91
C PRO A 479 -28.37 -21.47 14.93
N VAL A 480 -28.32 -22.10 13.76
CA VAL A 480 -29.32 -21.91 12.69
C VAL A 480 -29.68 -23.26 12.08
N GLN A 481 -30.97 -23.54 12.09
CA GLN A 481 -31.55 -24.73 11.47
C GLN A 481 -32.03 -24.38 10.06
N SER A 482 -31.93 -25.31 9.15
CA SER A 482 -32.45 -25.14 7.80
C SER A 482 -33.97 -25.20 7.75
N TYR A 483 -34.57 -24.46 6.81
CA TYR A 483 -36.02 -24.37 6.61
C TYR A 483 -36.42 -24.84 5.22
N ASP A 484 -37.49 -25.61 5.16
CA ASP A 484 -38.10 -26.04 3.90
C ASP A 484 -39.34 -25.18 3.60
N PHE A 485 -39.20 -24.30 2.62
CA PHE A 485 -40.24 -23.40 2.18
C PHE A 485 -41.39 -24.09 1.40
N GLN A 486 -41.22 -25.35 1.01
CA GLN A 486 -42.28 -26.09 0.35
C GLN A 486 -43.25 -26.75 1.33
N THR A 487 -42.71 -27.28 2.42
CA THR A 487 -43.48 -27.93 3.47
C THR A 487 -43.76 -27.02 4.66
N ASP A 488 -43.25 -25.80 4.63
CA ASP A 488 -43.36 -24.77 5.68
C ASP A 488 -42.93 -25.30 7.05
N SER A 489 -41.73 -25.91 7.10
CA SER A 489 -41.26 -26.60 8.29
C SER A 489 -39.72 -26.56 8.43
N TYR A 490 -39.25 -26.64 9.67
CA TYR A 490 -37.83 -26.82 9.93
C TYR A 490 -37.39 -28.24 9.53
N LYS A 491 -36.14 -28.29 8.98
CA LYS A 491 -35.44 -29.54 8.69
C LYS A 491 -34.49 -29.90 9.84
N GLU A 492 -34.07 -31.15 9.88
CA GLU A 492 -33.11 -31.63 10.87
C GLU A 492 -31.67 -31.07 10.64
N LEU A 493 -31.38 -30.60 9.43
CA LEU A 493 -30.06 -30.06 9.09
C LEU A 493 -29.79 -28.74 9.79
N TRP A 494 -28.70 -28.70 10.55
CA TRP A 494 -28.16 -27.51 11.20
C TRP A 494 -26.97 -26.98 10.43
N TYR A 495 -27.06 -25.79 9.89
CA TYR A 495 -25.93 -25.09 9.26
C TYR A 495 -24.88 -24.69 10.29
N ILE A 496 -25.34 -24.29 11.47
CA ILE A 496 -24.52 -23.94 12.62
C ILE A 496 -25.09 -24.67 13.83
N GLN A 497 -24.31 -25.53 14.42
CA GLN A 497 -24.74 -26.42 15.48
C GLN A 497 -25.17 -25.67 16.75
N PRO A 498 -26.25 -26.09 17.43
CA PRO A 498 -26.69 -25.49 18.68
C PRO A 498 -25.66 -25.56 19.81
N SER A 499 -24.77 -26.55 19.76
CA SER A 499 -23.68 -26.74 20.72
C SER A 499 -22.42 -25.95 20.40
N ALA A 500 -22.41 -25.19 19.30
CA ALA A 500 -21.30 -24.31 18.96
C ALA A 500 -21.19 -23.22 20.03
N GLY A 501 -20.20 -23.36 20.90
CA GLY A 501 -19.98 -22.43 22.00
C GLY A 501 -19.31 -21.14 21.56
N VAL A 502 -19.46 -20.10 22.35
CA VAL A 502 -18.68 -18.88 22.20
C VAL A 502 -17.22 -19.16 22.56
N THR A 503 -16.31 -18.90 21.64
CA THR A 503 -14.88 -18.94 21.89
C THR A 503 -14.35 -17.52 22.06
N ASP A 504 -13.75 -17.26 23.20
CA ASP A 504 -13.10 -16.00 23.53
C ASP A 504 -11.62 -16.31 23.86
N ARG A 505 -10.69 -15.76 23.10
CA ARG A 505 -9.26 -15.97 23.28
C ARG A 505 -8.52 -14.66 23.28
N ASN A 506 -7.68 -14.46 24.27
CA ASN A 506 -6.74 -13.35 24.34
C ASN A 506 -5.32 -13.90 24.28
N ASN A 507 -4.56 -13.47 23.28
CA ASN A 507 -3.17 -13.81 23.09
C ASN A 507 -2.33 -12.55 23.15
N ASN A 508 -1.51 -12.40 24.19
CA ASN A 508 -0.67 -11.22 24.37
C ASN A 508 0.78 -11.61 24.67
N GLY A 509 1.68 -10.72 24.41
CA GLY A 509 3.09 -10.91 24.70
C GLY A 509 3.92 -9.66 24.48
N TYR A 510 5.15 -9.74 24.94
CA TYR A 510 6.15 -8.73 24.69
C TYR A 510 7.47 -9.36 24.27
N LYS A 511 8.26 -8.63 23.48
CA LYS A 511 9.60 -9.04 23.05
C LYS A 511 10.53 -7.83 23.20
N THR A 512 11.68 -8.05 23.79
CA THR A 512 12.72 -7.03 23.92
C THR A 512 13.95 -7.45 23.12
N LEU A 513 14.65 -6.48 22.56
CA LEU A 513 15.90 -6.66 21.83
C LEU A 513 16.86 -5.55 22.21
N MET A 514 18.13 -5.89 22.47
CA MET A 514 19.20 -4.94 22.70
C MET A 514 20.32 -5.23 21.69
N ASN A 515 20.76 -4.20 20.95
CA ASN A 515 21.85 -4.28 19.99
C ASN A 515 22.94 -3.28 20.38
N PHE A 516 24.20 -3.66 20.15
CA PHE A 516 25.37 -2.81 20.37
C PHE A 516 26.12 -2.59 19.06
#